data_54e0898f6412ef92a0918fd031f98dc9
#
_entry.id   54e0898f6412ef92a0918fd031f98dc9
#
_cell.length_a   1.000
_cell.length_b   1.000
_cell.length_c   1.000
_cell.angle_alpha   90.00
_cell.angle_beta   90.00
_cell.angle_gamma   90.00
#
_symmetry.space_group_name_H-M   'P 1'
#
loop_
_entity.id
_entity.type
_entity.pdbx_description
1 polymer ?
#
loop_
_entity_poly.entity_id
_entity_poly.type
_entity_poly.pdbx_seq_one_letter_code
_entity_poly.pdbx_strand_id
1 'polypeptide(L)'
;KIRSTFVVEQLDDFALVERYVVDWIAESIEIKQPKFFRPPHVIIIVGPTGVGKTTTIEKLASNTIIDAKKNNKPRPALCIVTIDIMKAGALEQLKRVGEILGEEIKKAECAEDVQELYDNNKSHVDYMFIDTSGYSPNDSLHIADMKKILDVDMNPDVYLSVSATTKT
;
A
#
# COMPACT_ATOMS: atom_id res chain seq x y z
N LYS A 1 16.01 -15.29 -22.96
CA LYS A 1 16.63 -13.98 -23.24
C LYS A 1 18.12 -13.94 -22.88
N ILE A 2 18.55 -14.28 -21.66
CA ILE A 2 19.97 -14.20 -21.25
C ILE A 2 20.87 -14.97 -22.23
N ARG A 3 20.56 -16.25 -22.52
CA ARG A 3 21.35 -17.09 -23.45
C ARG A 3 21.37 -16.60 -24.89
N SER A 4 20.47 -15.76 -25.32
CA SER A 4 20.42 -15.18 -26.66
C SER A 4 21.16 -13.85 -26.78
N THR A 5 21.53 -13.26 -25.65
CA THR A 5 22.18 -11.94 -25.59
C THR A 5 23.70 -12.05 -25.37
N PHE A 6 24.15 -13.13 -24.73
CA PHE A 6 25.58 -13.36 -24.42
C PHE A 6 26.20 -14.48 -25.25
N VAL A 7 27.45 -14.30 -25.61
CA VAL A 7 28.29 -15.39 -26.14
C VAL A 7 28.64 -16.33 -24.99
N VAL A 8 28.86 -17.62 -25.28
CA VAL A 8 29.06 -18.65 -24.23
C VAL A 8 30.16 -18.28 -23.23
N GLU A 9 31.25 -17.67 -23.70
CA GLU A 9 32.39 -17.21 -22.89
C GLU A 9 32.03 -16.07 -21.92
N GLN A 10 31.01 -15.27 -22.25
CA GLN A 10 30.51 -14.17 -21.37
C GLN A 10 29.56 -14.66 -20.29
N LEU A 11 28.98 -15.86 -20.45
CA LEU A 11 28.08 -16.44 -19.43
C LEU A 11 28.82 -16.88 -18.16
N ASP A 12 30.13 -17.09 -18.26
CA ASP A 12 30.98 -17.43 -17.11
C ASP A 12 31.40 -16.19 -16.30
N ASP A 13 31.21 -14.99 -16.84
CA ASP A 13 31.40 -13.73 -16.08
C ASP A 13 30.13 -13.40 -15.30
N PHE A 14 30.11 -13.85 -14.04
CA PHE A 14 28.97 -13.64 -13.15
C PHE A 14 28.62 -12.17 -12.96
N ALA A 15 29.62 -11.28 -12.85
CA ALA A 15 29.39 -9.86 -12.64
C ALA A 15 28.73 -9.19 -13.87
N LEU A 16 29.13 -9.59 -15.06
CA LEU A 16 28.53 -9.12 -16.32
C LEU A 16 27.08 -9.58 -16.44
N VAL A 17 26.82 -10.84 -16.16
CA VAL A 17 25.48 -11.43 -16.23
C VAL A 17 24.57 -10.82 -15.16
N GLU A 18 25.03 -10.65 -13.93
CA GLU A 18 24.28 -10.02 -12.83
C GLU A 18 23.87 -8.59 -13.21
N ARG A 19 24.81 -7.78 -13.67
CA ARG A 19 24.53 -6.41 -14.10
C ARG A 19 23.47 -6.35 -15.20
N TYR A 20 23.59 -7.20 -16.21
CA TYR A 20 22.60 -7.26 -17.27
C TYR A 20 21.21 -7.67 -16.78
N VAL A 21 21.14 -8.63 -15.85
CA VAL A 21 19.87 -9.05 -15.25
C VAL A 21 19.23 -7.90 -14.45
N VAL A 22 20.03 -7.19 -13.67
CA VAL A 22 19.55 -6.03 -12.90
C VAL A 22 19.03 -4.93 -13.83
N ASP A 23 19.81 -4.59 -14.87
CA ASP A 23 19.41 -3.57 -15.85
C ASP A 23 18.13 -4.00 -16.59
N TRP A 24 18.03 -5.25 -17.01
CA TRP A 24 16.84 -5.78 -17.66
C TRP A 24 15.60 -5.77 -16.74
N ILE A 25 15.76 -6.11 -15.46
CA ILE A 25 14.66 -6.01 -14.48
C ILE A 25 14.25 -4.55 -14.33
N ALA A 26 15.21 -3.64 -14.17
CA ALA A 26 14.94 -2.22 -14.02
C ALA A 26 14.18 -1.64 -15.24
N GLU A 27 14.60 -1.99 -16.44
CA GLU A 27 13.92 -1.58 -17.68
C GLU A 27 12.53 -2.21 -17.86
N SER A 28 12.30 -3.39 -17.25
CA SER A 28 11.02 -4.10 -17.32
C SER A 28 9.99 -3.55 -16.32
N ILE A 29 10.44 -2.76 -15.35
CA ILE A 29 9.57 -2.14 -14.35
C ILE A 29 9.12 -0.76 -14.84
N GLU A 30 7.85 -0.64 -15.15
CA GLU A 30 7.26 0.67 -15.46
C GLU A 30 7.17 1.52 -14.19
N ILE A 31 8.00 2.55 -14.09
CA ILE A 31 7.92 3.53 -13.00
C ILE A 31 6.85 4.54 -13.38
N LYS A 32 5.69 4.43 -12.74
CA LYS A 32 4.66 5.47 -12.89
C LYS A 32 5.15 6.75 -12.24
N GLN A 33 5.14 7.83 -13.03
CA GLN A 33 5.36 9.17 -12.49
C GLN A 33 4.26 9.48 -11.45
N PRO A 34 4.60 10.14 -10.34
CA PRO A 34 3.59 10.55 -9.36
C PRO A 34 2.55 11.42 -10.08
N LYS A 35 1.31 10.97 -10.08
CA LYS A 35 0.20 11.78 -10.60
C LYS A 35 -0.02 12.94 -9.64
N PHE A 36 -0.37 14.11 -10.18
CA PHE A 36 -0.91 15.18 -9.35
C PHE A 36 -2.27 14.70 -8.83
N PHE A 37 -2.34 14.36 -7.57
CA PHE A 37 -3.58 13.95 -6.93
C PHE A 37 -4.39 15.18 -6.54
N ARG A 38 -5.68 15.12 -6.80
CA ARG A 38 -6.61 15.98 -6.08
C ARG A 38 -6.85 15.35 -4.71
N PRO A 39 -6.75 16.10 -3.62
CA PRO A 39 -7.10 15.57 -2.31
C PRO A 39 -8.53 15.00 -2.28
N PRO A 40 -8.77 13.94 -1.52
CA PRO A 40 -7.76 13.16 -0.79
C PRO A 40 -6.98 12.19 -1.70
N HIS A 41 -5.69 12.03 -1.44
CA HIS A 41 -4.93 10.93 -1.99
C HIS A 41 -5.27 9.64 -1.22
N VAL A 42 -5.99 8.74 -1.87
CA VAL A 42 -6.41 7.48 -1.26
C VAL A 42 -5.37 6.40 -1.54
N ILE A 43 -4.88 5.76 -0.48
CA ILE A 43 -3.87 4.70 -0.54
C ILE A 43 -4.44 3.45 0.12
N ILE A 44 -4.49 2.36 -0.64
CA ILE A 44 -4.95 1.05 -0.16
C ILE A 44 -3.80 0.07 -0.25
N ILE A 45 -3.52 -0.68 0.83
CA ILE A 45 -2.53 -1.75 0.82
C ILE A 45 -3.24 -3.10 0.92
N VAL A 46 -3.03 -3.94 -0.09
CA VAL A 46 -3.56 -5.31 -0.16
C VAL A 46 -2.42 -6.33 -0.11
N GLY A 47 -2.73 -7.57 0.20
CA GLY A 47 -1.75 -8.66 0.20
C GLY A 47 -2.04 -9.74 1.24
N PRO A 48 -1.27 -10.83 1.28
CA PRO A 48 -1.45 -11.94 2.21
C PRO A 48 -1.35 -11.52 3.69
N THR A 49 -1.75 -12.43 4.57
CA THR A 49 -1.58 -12.23 6.02
C THR A 49 -0.09 -12.19 6.38
N GLY A 50 0.29 -11.32 7.32
CA GLY A 50 1.65 -11.28 7.89
C GLY A 50 2.72 -10.59 7.05
N VAL A 51 2.38 -10.02 5.89
CA VAL A 51 3.36 -9.32 5.02
C VAL A 51 3.64 -7.86 5.42
N GLY A 52 3.04 -7.39 6.52
CA GLY A 52 3.31 -6.05 7.07
C GLY A 52 2.46 -4.92 6.49
N LYS A 53 1.23 -5.18 6.01
CA LYS A 53 0.33 -4.15 5.48
C LYS A 53 0.07 -3.03 6.48
N THR A 54 -0.43 -3.37 7.65
CA THR A 54 -0.70 -2.43 8.75
C THR A 54 0.53 -1.61 9.11
N THR A 55 1.68 -2.28 9.29
CA THR A 55 2.96 -1.58 9.59
C THR A 55 3.39 -0.65 8.45
N THR A 56 3.07 -0.98 7.22
CA THR A 56 3.37 -0.12 6.06
C THR A 56 2.47 1.11 6.06
N ILE A 57 1.18 0.97 6.35
CA ILE A 57 0.26 2.10 6.53
C ILE A 57 0.76 3.05 7.63
N GLU A 58 1.14 2.50 8.79
CA GLU A 58 1.69 3.27 9.90
C GLU A 58 2.90 4.11 9.48
N LYS A 59 3.83 3.50 8.77
CA LYS A 59 5.04 4.17 8.27
C LYS A 59 4.71 5.23 7.22
N LEU A 60 3.80 4.95 6.29
CA LEU A 60 3.40 5.91 5.26
C LEU A 60 2.72 7.13 5.89
N ALA A 61 1.75 6.92 6.79
CA ALA A 61 1.07 8.01 7.50
C ALA A 61 2.06 8.86 8.31
N SER A 62 2.97 8.22 9.05
CA SER A 62 4.02 8.92 9.82
C SER A 62 4.96 9.71 8.90
N ASN A 63 5.43 9.10 7.82
CA ASN A 63 6.34 9.75 6.88
C ASN A 63 5.69 10.95 6.20
N THR A 64 4.40 10.87 5.87
CA THR A 64 3.67 12.00 5.26
C THR A 64 3.71 13.24 6.16
N ILE A 65 3.54 13.07 7.49
CA ILE A 65 3.65 14.18 8.46
C ILE A 65 5.10 14.65 8.60
N ILE A 66 6.05 13.71 8.71
CA ILE A 66 7.47 14.03 8.86
C ILE A 66 7.99 14.81 7.65
N ASP A 67 7.62 14.40 6.44
CA ASP A 67 8.05 15.03 5.20
C ASP A 67 7.45 16.44 5.03
N ALA A 68 6.19 16.63 5.44
CA ALA A 68 5.60 17.96 5.48
C ALA A 68 6.39 18.87 6.44
N LYS A 69 6.73 18.39 7.63
CA LYS A 69 7.52 19.12 8.61
C LYS A 69 8.93 19.45 8.10
N LYS A 70 9.63 18.49 7.49
CA LYS A 70 10.98 18.70 6.90
C LYS A 70 10.96 19.75 5.80
N ASN A 71 9.89 19.80 5.02
CA ASN A 71 9.74 20.73 3.90
C ASN A 71 9.06 22.06 4.30
N ASN A 72 8.88 22.33 5.60
CA ASN A 72 8.18 23.51 6.11
C ASN A 72 6.76 23.70 5.51
N LYS A 73 6.08 22.62 5.21
CA LYS A 73 4.69 22.60 4.73
C LYS A 73 3.72 22.46 5.90
N PRO A 74 2.48 22.92 5.75
CA PRO A 74 1.43 22.66 6.73
C PRO A 74 1.31 21.15 6.98
N ARG A 75 0.95 20.78 8.20
CA ARG A 75 0.67 19.40 8.55
C ARG A 75 -0.52 18.90 7.69
N PRO A 76 -0.37 17.80 6.96
CA PRO A 76 -1.47 17.23 6.21
C PRO A 76 -2.53 16.64 7.13
N ALA A 77 -3.79 16.78 6.76
CA ALA A 77 -4.91 16.14 7.41
C ALA A 77 -5.03 14.69 6.91
N LEU A 78 -5.06 13.74 7.83
CA LEU A 78 -5.09 12.32 7.53
C LEU A 78 -6.40 11.68 7.96
N CYS A 79 -6.86 10.67 7.22
CA CYS A 79 -7.89 9.73 7.62
C CYS A 79 -7.30 8.31 7.51
N ILE A 80 -7.30 7.57 8.61
CA ILE A 80 -6.81 6.18 8.63
C ILE A 80 -8.00 5.27 8.89
N VAL A 81 -8.26 4.36 7.95
CA VAL A 81 -9.36 3.41 8.00
C VAL A 81 -8.80 2.00 8.09
N THR A 82 -9.35 1.17 8.97
CA THR A 82 -9.06 -0.26 8.98
C THR A 82 -10.30 -1.07 8.62
N ILE A 83 -10.10 -2.05 7.75
CA ILE A 83 -11.08 -3.07 7.38
C ILE A 83 -10.72 -4.39 8.06
N ASP A 84 -9.53 -4.49 8.67
CA ASP A 84 -9.09 -5.69 9.39
C ASP A 84 -9.66 -5.74 10.82
N ILE A 85 -10.96 -6.03 10.92
CA ILE A 85 -11.69 -6.05 12.18
C ILE A 85 -11.47 -7.37 12.93
N MET A 86 -11.17 -8.43 12.20
CA MET A 86 -11.12 -9.80 12.74
C MET A 86 -9.80 -10.14 13.42
N LYS A 87 -8.75 -9.39 13.17
CA LYS A 87 -7.44 -9.65 13.75
C LYS A 87 -7.30 -9.00 15.12
N ALA A 88 -7.38 -9.81 16.16
CA ALA A 88 -7.10 -9.38 17.52
C ALA A 88 -5.73 -8.67 17.60
N GLY A 89 -5.72 -7.44 18.11
CA GLY A 89 -4.51 -6.63 18.25
C GLY A 89 -4.14 -5.71 17.07
N ALA A 90 -4.61 -5.94 15.85
CA ALA A 90 -4.33 -5.03 14.72
C ALA A 90 -4.94 -3.65 14.95
N LEU A 91 -6.18 -3.62 15.42
CA LEU A 91 -6.87 -2.38 15.76
C LEU A 91 -6.18 -1.63 16.92
N GLU A 92 -5.74 -2.36 17.96
CA GLU A 92 -5.03 -1.74 19.09
C GLU A 92 -3.67 -1.18 18.67
N GLN A 93 -2.97 -1.88 17.77
CA GLN A 93 -1.73 -1.38 17.18
C GLN A 93 -1.99 -0.08 16.43
N LEU A 94 -2.95 -0.06 15.51
CA LEU A 94 -3.32 1.15 14.76
C LEU A 94 -3.80 2.28 15.67
N LYS A 95 -4.57 2.00 16.71
CA LYS A 95 -4.99 3.01 17.67
C LYS A 95 -3.82 3.70 18.36
N ARG A 96 -2.80 2.95 18.78
CA ARG A 96 -1.57 3.54 19.36
C ARG A 96 -0.88 4.47 18.38
N VAL A 97 -0.83 4.09 17.11
CA VAL A 97 -0.28 4.95 16.06
C VAL A 97 -1.15 6.18 15.84
N GLY A 98 -2.47 6.02 15.82
CA GLY A 98 -3.42 7.13 15.77
C GLY A 98 -3.20 8.13 16.91
N GLU A 99 -3.06 7.65 18.16
CA GLU A 99 -2.74 8.48 19.31
C GLU A 99 -1.43 9.27 19.14
N ILE A 100 -0.37 8.61 18.65
CA ILE A 100 0.93 9.25 18.39
C ILE A 100 0.81 10.31 17.27
N LEU A 101 0.02 10.01 16.25
CA LEU A 101 -0.20 10.90 15.12
C LEU A 101 -1.27 11.96 15.41
N GLY A 102 -2.03 11.83 16.51
CA GLY A 102 -3.18 12.71 16.82
C GLY A 102 -4.33 12.51 15.83
N GLU A 103 -4.49 11.30 15.30
CA GLU A 103 -5.54 10.92 14.35
C GLU A 103 -6.43 9.82 14.91
N GLU A 104 -7.73 9.90 14.68
CA GLU A 104 -8.67 8.85 15.03
C GLU A 104 -8.66 7.74 13.97
N ILE A 105 -8.51 6.48 14.42
CA ILE A 105 -8.62 5.32 13.52
C ILE A 105 -10.09 4.99 13.32
N LYS A 106 -10.54 5.06 12.07
CA LYS A 106 -11.89 4.73 11.67
C LYS A 106 -11.98 3.26 11.25
N LYS A 107 -13.14 2.67 11.47
CA LYS A 107 -13.43 1.28 11.10
C LYS A 107 -14.41 1.26 9.95
N ALA A 108 -14.24 0.30 9.04
CA ALA A 108 -15.19 -0.07 8.01
C ALA A 108 -15.35 -1.58 7.99
N GLU A 109 -16.57 -2.06 7.82
CA GLU A 109 -16.88 -3.50 7.77
C GLU A 109 -17.22 -3.95 6.34
N CYS A 110 -17.62 -3.02 5.51
CA CYS A 110 -18.05 -3.28 4.13
C CYS A 110 -17.66 -2.12 3.19
N ALA A 111 -17.93 -2.29 1.92
CA ALA A 111 -17.65 -1.27 0.91
C ALA A 111 -18.49 0.00 1.11
N GLU A 112 -19.71 -0.16 1.59
CA GLU A 112 -20.63 0.94 1.90
C GLU A 112 -20.08 1.84 3.01
N ASP A 113 -19.52 1.25 4.07
CA ASP A 113 -18.86 2.00 5.15
C ASP A 113 -17.65 2.79 4.63
N VAL A 114 -16.86 2.17 3.74
CA VAL A 114 -15.71 2.83 3.12
C VAL A 114 -16.16 4.01 2.27
N GLN A 115 -17.25 3.83 1.49
CA GLN A 115 -17.82 4.90 0.69
C GLN A 115 -18.31 6.06 1.57
N GLU A 116 -19.03 5.76 2.64
CA GLU A 116 -19.52 6.77 3.58
C GLU A 116 -18.37 7.52 4.24
N LEU A 117 -17.34 6.81 4.71
CA LEU A 117 -16.14 7.41 5.28
C LEU A 117 -15.40 8.29 4.28
N TYR A 118 -15.30 7.87 3.02
CA TYR A 118 -14.71 8.67 1.96
C TYR A 118 -15.53 9.94 1.73
N ASP A 119 -16.83 9.83 1.53
CA ASP A 119 -17.70 10.97 1.24
C ASP A 119 -17.70 12.00 2.38
N ASN A 120 -17.68 11.55 3.62
CA ASN A 120 -17.64 12.41 4.80
C ASN A 120 -16.29 13.11 5.01
N ASN A 121 -15.19 12.57 4.47
CA ASN A 121 -13.85 13.09 4.72
C ASN A 121 -13.19 13.73 3.49
N LYS A 122 -13.63 13.44 2.26
CA LYS A 122 -12.96 13.85 1.01
C LYS A 122 -12.72 15.36 0.85
N SER A 123 -13.48 16.20 1.55
CA SER A 123 -13.31 17.66 1.51
C SER A 123 -12.40 18.21 2.62
N HIS A 124 -11.99 17.37 3.58
CA HIS A 124 -11.31 17.80 4.79
C HIS A 124 -9.96 17.13 5.01
N VAL A 125 -9.64 16.08 4.25
CA VAL A 125 -8.37 15.36 4.40
C VAL A 125 -7.53 15.42 3.13
N ASP A 126 -6.22 15.43 3.32
CA ASP A 126 -5.25 15.38 2.22
C ASP A 126 -4.93 13.94 1.82
N TYR A 127 -4.94 13.03 2.78
CA TYR A 127 -4.63 11.61 2.58
C TYR A 127 -5.64 10.72 3.30
N MET A 128 -6.04 9.64 2.64
CA MET A 128 -6.83 8.57 3.23
C MET A 128 -6.08 7.24 3.07
N PHE A 129 -5.70 6.62 4.20
CA PHE A 129 -5.01 5.35 4.24
C PHE A 129 -5.99 4.25 4.62
N ILE A 130 -6.06 3.18 3.82
CA ILE A 130 -6.95 2.06 4.07
C ILE A 130 -6.13 0.80 4.31
N ASP A 131 -6.15 0.29 5.55
CA ASP A 131 -5.55 -0.96 5.95
C ASP A 131 -6.53 -2.11 5.73
N THR A 132 -6.09 -3.14 5.02
CA THR A 132 -6.93 -4.27 4.65
C THR A 132 -6.53 -5.54 5.36
N SER A 133 -7.50 -6.43 5.56
CA SER A 133 -7.24 -7.79 6.02
C SER A 133 -6.35 -8.55 5.04
N GLY A 134 -5.63 -9.53 5.56
CA GLY A 134 -4.81 -10.41 4.73
C GLY A 134 -5.54 -11.73 4.46
N TYR A 135 -5.64 -12.09 3.21
CA TYR A 135 -6.31 -13.32 2.79
C TYR A 135 -5.39 -14.23 2.01
N SER A 136 -5.69 -15.53 2.06
CA SER A 136 -5.07 -16.50 1.17
C SER A 136 -5.58 -16.31 -0.26
N PRO A 137 -4.75 -16.54 -1.29
CA PRO A 137 -5.19 -16.54 -2.69
C PRO A 137 -6.36 -17.48 -2.99
N ASN A 138 -6.58 -18.47 -2.14
CA ASN A 138 -7.67 -19.46 -2.27
C ASN A 138 -8.97 -19.01 -1.59
N ASP A 139 -9.00 -17.86 -0.94
CA ASP A 139 -10.17 -17.34 -0.22
C ASP A 139 -11.01 -16.44 -1.14
N SER A 140 -11.78 -17.08 -2.00
CA SER A 140 -12.56 -16.41 -3.04
C SER A 140 -13.62 -15.45 -2.51
N LEU A 141 -14.20 -15.73 -1.33
CA LEU A 141 -15.23 -14.89 -0.73
C LEU A 141 -14.65 -13.55 -0.28
N HIS A 142 -13.57 -13.59 0.51
CA HIS A 142 -12.91 -12.37 0.99
C HIS A 142 -12.24 -11.58 -0.14
N ILE A 143 -11.76 -12.26 -1.19
CA ILE A 143 -11.25 -11.58 -2.39
C ILE A 143 -12.39 -10.85 -3.11
N ALA A 144 -13.60 -11.43 -3.19
CA ALA A 144 -14.76 -10.77 -3.79
C ALA A 144 -15.19 -9.53 -2.98
N ASP A 145 -15.17 -9.59 -1.66
CA ASP A 145 -15.49 -8.45 -0.80
C ASP A 145 -14.43 -7.36 -0.91
N MET A 146 -13.15 -7.74 -0.95
CA MET A 146 -12.07 -6.80 -1.20
C MET A 146 -12.25 -6.09 -2.55
N LYS A 147 -12.68 -6.81 -3.60
CA LYS A 147 -12.93 -6.21 -4.90
C LYS A 147 -14.02 -5.14 -4.82
N LYS A 148 -15.10 -5.36 -4.08
CA LYS A 148 -16.14 -4.33 -3.87
C LYS A 148 -15.57 -3.06 -3.25
N ILE A 149 -14.65 -3.21 -2.29
CA ILE A 149 -13.98 -2.08 -1.64
C ILE A 149 -13.07 -1.33 -2.63
N LEU A 150 -12.36 -2.05 -3.49
CA LEU A 150 -11.52 -1.44 -4.53
C LEU A 150 -12.33 -0.75 -5.63
N ASP A 151 -13.56 -1.21 -5.85
CA ASP A 151 -14.49 -0.67 -6.86
C ASP A 151 -15.25 0.59 -6.34
N VAL A 152 -15.06 0.99 -5.08
CA VAL A 152 -15.58 2.27 -4.55
C VAL A 152 -14.97 3.44 -5.33
N ASP A 153 -15.79 4.43 -5.70
CA ASP A 153 -15.39 5.56 -6.55
C ASP A 153 -14.50 6.57 -5.79
N MET A 154 -13.30 6.10 -5.40
CA MET A 154 -12.28 6.89 -4.70
C MET A 154 -11.03 7.13 -5.53
N ASN A 155 -10.90 6.50 -6.70
CA ASN A 155 -9.69 6.48 -7.53
C ASN A 155 -8.40 6.21 -6.71
N PRO A 156 -8.30 5.08 -5.98
CA PRO A 156 -7.20 4.81 -5.06
C PRO A 156 -5.92 4.41 -5.78
N ASP A 157 -4.79 4.69 -5.16
CA ASP A 157 -3.54 3.97 -5.43
C ASP A 157 -3.52 2.67 -4.61
N VAL A 158 -3.56 1.54 -5.32
CA VAL A 158 -3.56 0.21 -4.71
C VAL A 158 -2.16 -0.37 -4.75
N TYR A 159 -1.61 -0.68 -3.58
CA TYR A 159 -0.29 -1.30 -3.43
C TYR A 159 -0.41 -2.75 -2.99
N LEU A 160 0.24 -3.65 -3.70
CA LEU A 160 0.34 -5.06 -3.32
C LEU A 160 1.58 -5.26 -2.44
N SER A 161 1.36 -5.65 -1.18
CA SER A 161 2.43 -6.05 -0.26
C SER A 161 2.66 -7.56 -0.36
N VAL A 162 3.90 -7.95 -0.64
CA VAL A 162 4.32 -9.35 -0.70
C VAL A 162 5.62 -9.55 0.07
N SER A 163 5.81 -10.74 0.66
CA SER A 163 7.09 -11.06 1.29
C SER A 163 8.13 -11.45 0.25
N ALA A 164 9.36 -10.98 0.42
CA ALA A 164 10.48 -11.40 -0.41
C ALA A 164 10.80 -12.91 -0.30
N THR A 165 10.27 -13.57 0.75
CA THR A 165 10.42 -15.02 0.97
C THR A 165 9.26 -15.84 0.42
N THR A 166 8.26 -15.20 -0.19
CA THR A 166 7.13 -15.93 -0.80
C THR A 166 7.64 -16.74 -1.98
N LYS A 167 7.47 -18.07 -1.91
CA LYS A 167 7.75 -18.94 -3.06
C LYS A 167 6.64 -18.75 -4.09
N THR A 168 7.05 -18.55 -5.33
CA THR A 168 6.17 -18.57 -6.51
C THR A 168 5.72 -19.98 -6.82
#